data_ca0549ff47eeb9b2bf5cc5e62b0a406f
#
_entry.id   ca0549ff47eeb9b2bf5cc5e62b0a406f
#
_cell.length_a   1.000
_cell.length_b   1.000
_cell.length_c   1.000
_cell.angle_alpha   90.00
_cell.angle_beta   90.00
_cell.angle_gamma   90.00
#
_symmetry.space_group_name_H-M   'P 1'
#
loop_
_entity.id
_entity.type
_entity.pdbx_description
1 polymer ?
#
loop_
_entity_poly.entity_id
_entity_poly.type
_entity_poly.pdbx_seq_one_letter_code
_entity_poly.pdbx_strand_id
1 'polypeptide(L)'
;MQALASNPLQAAAVGNVAVVSVAESFFSVYCEELNRRRSEIDPSDIAAVYDLSFWAHFELVTIHPWADGNGRTCRLLMNLLQMEYGVLPTKVLKEDKAEYIQALIDTREEENIDIFLNCMSRLHCSHLKQDIDQFIKNMASEMVDKHGFAKKMVDKWSIKPSLADKLSSILVFMADKEETTTETIVQQFGFTATTAKRYLRQLTEFGYLAAKGGNRNRTYIMLNPSQIEGKKNHIKI
;
A
#
# COMPACT_ATOMS: atom_id res chain seq x y z
N MET A 1 -28.92 30.95 22.76
CA MET A 1 -29.32 29.55 23.01
C MET A 1 -29.98 29.04 21.75
N GLN A 2 -29.19 28.59 20.79
CA GLN A 2 -29.70 27.89 19.63
C GLN A 2 -29.50 26.38 19.89
N ALA A 3 -30.58 25.65 19.79
CA ALA A 3 -30.62 24.21 19.99
C ALA A 3 -29.71 23.54 18.96
N LEU A 4 -28.82 22.73 19.47
CA LEU A 4 -28.11 21.70 18.72
C LEU A 4 -29.13 21.01 17.81
N ALA A 5 -28.90 21.06 16.50
CA ALA A 5 -29.61 20.23 15.54
C ALA A 5 -29.25 18.79 15.85
N SER A 6 -29.90 18.21 16.82
CA SER A 6 -29.86 16.79 17.13
C SER A 6 -30.31 16.06 15.88
N ASN A 7 -29.45 15.16 15.37
CA ASN A 7 -29.79 14.21 14.34
C ASN A 7 -31.21 13.69 14.59
N PRO A 8 -32.17 13.91 13.68
CA PRO A 8 -33.58 13.55 13.91
C PRO A 8 -33.76 12.07 14.26
N LEU A 9 -32.81 11.21 13.93
CA LEU A 9 -32.80 9.79 14.29
C LEU A 9 -32.35 9.53 15.74
N GLN A 10 -31.56 10.42 16.37
CA GLN A 10 -31.23 10.30 17.80
C GLN A 10 -32.36 10.78 18.73
N ALA A 11 -33.18 11.71 18.27
CA ALA A 11 -34.35 12.15 19.00
C ALA A 11 -35.48 11.09 19.01
N ALA A 12 -35.38 10.13 18.15
CA ALA A 12 -36.43 9.14 17.88
C ALA A 12 -36.23 7.76 18.55
N ALA A 13 -35.26 7.63 19.45
CA ALA A 13 -35.10 6.45 20.30
C ALA A 13 -36.31 6.24 21.27
N VAL A 14 -37.27 7.14 21.24
CA VAL A 14 -38.51 7.09 22.03
C VAL A 14 -39.72 6.92 21.10
N GLY A 15 -39.87 5.72 20.56
CA GLY A 15 -41.14 5.20 20.02
C GLY A 15 -41.71 5.87 18.77
N ASN A 16 -41.71 5.20 17.64
CA ASN A 16 -42.87 5.01 16.75
C ASN A 16 -42.54 4.77 15.27
N VAL A 17 -43.44 4.13 14.60
CA VAL A 17 -43.55 3.84 13.16
C VAL A 17 -43.17 5.03 12.24
N ALA A 18 -43.40 6.26 12.66
CA ALA A 18 -43.07 7.48 11.92
C ALA A 18 -41.54 7.68 11.71
N VAL A 19 -40.72 7.21 12.64
CA VAL A 19 -39.24 7.35 12.56
C VAL A 19 -38.63 6.37 11.59
N VAL A 20 -39.15 5.17 11.53
CA VAL A 20 -38.76 4.14 10.57
C VAL A 20 -39.02 4.66 9.15
N SER A 21 -40.18 5.27 8.91
CA SER A 21 -40.54 5.82 7.60
C SER A 21 -39.66 7.01 7.17
N VAL A 22 -39.21 7.82 8.11
CA VAL A 22 -38.30 8.93 7.83
C VAL A 22 -36.87 8.43 7.49
N ALA A 23 -36.39 7.46 8.26
CA ALA A 23 -35.08 6.83 7.97
C ALA A 23 -35.09 6.09 6.62
N GLU A 24 -36.16 5.40 6.29
CA GLU A 24 -36.34 4.74 4.99
C GLU A 24 -36.36 5.76 3.85
N SER A 25 -37.01 6.92 4.03
CA SER A 25 -37.00 8.00 3.04
C SER A 25 -35.62 8.56 2.79
N PHE A 26 -34.83 8.86 3.84
CA PHE A 26 -33.45 9.34 3.69
C PHE A 26 -32.56 8.27 3.05
N PHE A 27 -32.74 7.02 3.40
CA PHE A 27 -31.98 5.92 2.80
C PHE A 27 -32.30 5.74 1.31
N SER A 28 -33.57 5.91 0.90
CA SER A 28 -33.96 5.88 -0.52
C SER A 28 -33.29 6.99 -1.32
N VAL A 29 -33.35 8.24 -0.83
CA VAL A 29 -32.69 9.39 -1.46
C VAL A 29 -31.17 9.18 -1.56
N TYR A 30 -30.56 8.64 -0.51
CA TYR A 30 -29.15 8.29 -0.53
C TYR A 30 -28.82 7.26 -1.62
N CYS A 31 -29.62 6.20 -1.76
CA CYS A 31 -29.41 5.17 -2.78
C CYS A 31 -29.55 5.73 -4.21
N GLU A 32 -30.52 6.62 -4.44
CA GLU A 32 -30.71 7.29 -5.71
C GLU A 32 -29.50 8.17 -6.05
N GLU A 33 -29.05 8.98 -5.11
CA GLU A 33 -27.89 9.85 -5.30
C GLU A 33 -26.57 9.07 -5.49
N LEU A 34 -26.37 7.98 -4.74
CA LEU A 34 -25.24 7.09 -4.93
C LEU A 34 -25.22 6.51 -6.35
N ASN A 35 -26.38 6.00 -6.82
CA ASN A 35 -26.48 5.43 -8.15
C ASN A 35 -26.24 6.50 -9.26
N ARG A 36 -26.76 7.71 -9.07
CA ARG A 36 -26.49 8.83 -9.95
C ARG A 36 -25.00 9.13 -10.06
N ARG A 37 -24.33 9.32 -8.93
CA ARG A 37 -22.87 9.59 -8.87
C ARG A 37 -22.06 8.45 -9.50
N ARG A 38 -22.44 7.20 -9.26
CA ARG A 38 -21.79 6.04 -9.90
C ARG A 38 -21.93 6.03 -11.42
N SER A 39 -23.03 6.55 -11.96
CA SER A 39 -23.25 6.63 -13.42
C SER A 39 -22.46 7.76 -14.08
N GLU A 40 -22.04 8.76 -13.33
CA GLU A 40 -21.34 9.95 -13.82
C GLU A 40 -19.81 9.89 -13.63
N ILE A 41 -19.32 8.98 -12.79
CA ILE A 41 -17.89 8.90 -12.47
C ILE A 41 -17.09 8.30 -13.63
N ASP A 42 -15.90 8.87 -13.88
CA ASP A 42 -14.90 8.22 -14.72
C ASP A 42 -14.12 7.17 -13.93
N PRO A 43 -14.24 5.87 -14.26
CA PRO A 43 -13.52 4.82 -13.55
C PRO A 43 -12.00 4.93 -13.62
N SER A 44 -11.45 5.69 -14.55
CA SER A 44 -10.00 5.92 -14.67
C SER A 44 -9.49 7.02 -13.75
N ASP A 45 -10.37 7.86 -13.22
CA ASP A 45 -10.04 8.85 -12.20
C ASP A 45 -10.06 8.21 -10.79
N ILE A 46 -8.90 7.70 -10.41
CA ILE A 46 -8.71 7.01 -9.12
C ILE A 46 -9.08 7.91 -7.93
N ALA A 47 -8.79 9.20 -8.00
CA ALA A 47 -9.11 10.13 -6.92
C ALA A 47 -10.63 10.29 -6.78
N ALA A 48 -11.35 10.49 -7.90
CA ALA A 48 -12.80 10.58 -7.89
C ALA A 48 -13.47 9.29 -7.38
N VAL A 49 -12.91 8.10 -7.68
CA VAL A 49 -13.39 6.82 -7.15
C VAL A 49 -13.27 6.76 -5.62
N TYR A 50 -12.13 7.20 -5.06
CA TYR A 50 -11.97 7.26 -3.61
C TYR A 50 -12.93 8.28 -2.99
N ASP A 51 -13.05 9.47 -3.56
CA ASP A 51 -13.96 10.52 -3.08
C ASP A 51 -15.41 10.05 -3.08
N LEU A 52 -15.88 9.37 -4.14
CA LEU A 52 -17.19 8.74 -4.19
C LEU A 52 -17.39 7.74 -3.04
N SER A 53 -16.41 6.87 -2.81
CA SER A 53 -16.51 5.84 -1.79
C SER A 53 -16.50 6.41 -0.37
N PHE A 54 -15.71 7.46 -0.12
CA PHE A 54 -15.66 8.18 1.16
C PHE A 54 -16.94 8.99 1.38
N TRP A 55 -17.44 9.67 0.35
CA TRP A 55 -18.74 10.34 0.39
C TRP A 55 -19.85 9.35 0.74
N ALA A 56 -19.93 8.21 0.07
CA ALA A 56 -20.94 7.19 0.34
C ALA A 56 -20.88 6.67 1.78
N HIS A 57 -19.66 6.51 2.30
CA HIS A 57 -19.44 6.15 3.69
C HIS A 57 -19.96 7.22 4.67
N PHE A 58 -19.60 8.49 4.44
CA PHE A 58 -20.01 9.61 5.30
C PHE A 58 -21.53 9.78 5.35
N GLU A 59 -22.18 9.79 4.19
CA GLU A 59 -23.64 9.93 4.11
C GLU A 59 -24.34 8.78 4.85
N LEU A 60 -23.95 7.55 4.59
CA LEU A 60 -24.57 6.39 5.20
C LEU A 60 -24.38 6.33 6.73
N VAL A 61 -23.18 6.68 7.22
CA VAL A 61 -22.93 6.73 8.67
C VAL A 61 -23.67 7.87 9.33
N THR A 62 -23.98 8.93 8.60
CA THR A 62 -24.77 10.09 9.07
C THR A 62 -26.25 9.76 9.12
N ILE A 63 -26.81 9.09 8.13
CA ILE A 63 -28.19 8.58 8.12
C ILE A 63 -28.41 7.60 9.28
N HIS A 64 -27.44 6.77 9.57
CA HIS A 64 -27.43 5.82 10.69
C HIS A 64 -28.66 4.91 10.71
N PRO A 65 -28.99 4.19 9.62
CA PRO A 65 -30.31 3.57 9.44
C PRO A 65 -30.57 2.35 10.33
N TRP A 66 -29.55 1.74 10.92
CA TRP A 66 -29.69 0.53 11.73
C TRP A 66 -29.46 0.78 13.22
N ALA A 67 -30.06 -0.04 14.06
CA ALA A 67 -29.88 0.02 15.52
C ALA A 67 -28.44 -0.32 15.93
N ASP A 68 -27.76 -1.20 15.21
CA ASP A 68 -26.35 -1.55 15.40
C ASP A 68 -25.68 -1.89 14.04
N GLY A 69 -24.37 -1.85 14.02
CA GLY A 69 -23.58 -2.24 12.86
C GLY A 69 -23.35 -1.14 11.81
N ASN A 70 -23.88 0.07 11.99
CA ASN A 70 -23.77 1.16 11.01
C ASN A 70 -22.34 1.39 10.55
N GLY A 71 -21.40 1.58 11.47
CA GLY A 71 -19.98 1.82 11.12
C GLY A 71 -19.32 0.65 10.39
N ARG A 72 -19.71 -0.60 10.67
CA ARG A 72 -19.23 -1.78 9.94
C ARG A 72 -19.77 -1.82 8.53
N THR A 73 -21.08 -1.60 8.38
CA THR A 73 -21.75 -1.62 7.08
C THR A 73 -21.26 -0.47 6.18
N CYS A 74 -21.10 0.74 6.72
CA CYS A 74 -20.57 1.88 5.96
C CYS A 74 -19.15 1.62 5.44
N ARG A 75 -18.26 1.04 6.27
CA ARG A 75 -16.92 0.65 5.81
C ARG A 75 -16.96 -0.48 4.79
N LEU A 76 -17.87 -1.44 4.94
CA LEU A 76 -18.03 -2.52 3.96
C LEU A 76 -18.49 -1.96 2.60
N LEU A 77 -19.47 -1.05 2.58
CA LEU A 77 -19.92 -0.41 1.35
C LEU A 77 -18.82 0.41 0.69
N MET A 78 -18.09 1.22 1.47
CA MET A 78 -16.93 1.98 0.99
C MET A 78 -15.92 1.06 0.29
N ASN A 79 -15.54 -0.02 0.95
CA ASN A 79 -14.57 -0.97 0.38
C ASN A 79 -15.13 -1.73 -0.82
N LEU A 80 -16.43 -2.05 -0.83
CA LEU A 80 -17.10 -2.67 -1.97
C LEU A 80 -17.03 -1.78 -3.21
N LEU A 81 -17.33 -0.49 -3.07
CA LEU A 81 -17.22 0.48 -4.17
C LEU A 81 -15.79 0.57 -4.69
N GLN A 82 -14.81 0.67 -3.80
CA GLN A 82 -13.39 0.70 -4.17
C GLN A 82 -12.98 -0.56 -4.95
N MET A 83 -13.39 -1.74 -4.49
CA MET A 83 -13.09 -3.01 -5.18
C MET A 83 -13.81 -3.13 -6.53
N GLU A 84 -15.03 -2.63 -6.65
CA GLU A 84 -15.81 -2.63 -7.90
C GLU A 84 -15.10 -1.84 -9.01
N TYR A 85 -14.45 -0.73 -8.64
CA TYR A 85 -13.64 0.08 -9.55
C TYR A 85 -12.18 -0.37 -9.64
N GLY A 86 -11.82 -1.50 -9.02
CA GLY A 86 -10.47 -2.08 -9.11
C GLY A 86 -9.39 -1.33 -8.33
N VAL A 87 -9.77 -0.46 -7.39
CA VAL A 87 -8.83 0.22 -6.49
C VAL A 87 -8.69 -0.50 -5.15
N LEU A 88 -7.61 -0.22 -4.42
CA LEU A 88 -7.31 -0.91 -3.16
C LEU A 88 -8.26 -0.45 -2.04
N PRO A 89 -8.82 -1.39 -1.24
CA PRO A 89 -9.68 -1.06 -0.11
C PRO A 89 -8.98 -0.21 0.95
N THR A 90 -9.71 0.76 1.49
CA THR A 90 -9.23 1.64 2.56
C THR A 90 -9.39 0.98 3.92
N LYS A 91 -8.33 1.00 4.72
CA LYS A 91 -8.33 0.55 6.12
C LYS A 91 -8.63 1.72 7.05
N VAL A 92 -9.41 1.46 8.10
CA VAL A 92 -9.54 2.34 9.27
C VAL A 92 -9.09 1.52 10.47
N LEU A 93 -7.87 1.74 10.92
CA LEU A 93 -7.26 1.00 12.00
C LEU A 93 -7.73 1.52 13.37
N LYS A 94 -7.40 0.78 14.42
CA LYS A 94 -7.75 1.19 15.78
C LYS A 94 -7.09 2.49 16.18
N GLU A 95 -5.88 2.69 15.72
CA GLU A 95 -5.05 3.89 15.94
C GLU A 95 -5.66 5.14 15.30
N ASP A 96 -6.31 4.99 14.15
CA ASP A 96 -6.92 6.09 13.40
C ASP A 96 -8.27 6.53 13.98
N LYS A 97 -8.85 5.73 14.89
CA LYS A 97 -10.24 5.89 15.32
C LYS A 97 -10.56 7.28 15.86
N ALA A 98 -9.65 7.86 16.62
CA ALA A 98 -9.88 9.19 17.21
C ALA A 98 -9.96 10.26 16.12
N GLU A 99 -9.03 10.25 15.19
CA GLU A 99 -8.97 11.20 14.09
C GLU A 99 -10.14 11.02 13.11
N TYR A 100 -10.46 9.77 12.77
CA TYR A 100 -11.63 9.44 11.95
C TYR A 100 -12.95 9.93 12.57
N ILE A 101 -13.15 9.75 13.87
CA ILE A 101 -14.36 10.23 14.56
C ILE A 101 -14.39 11.76 14.59
N GLN A 102 -13.24 12.40 14.85
CA GLN A 102 -13.18 13.86 14.86
C GLN A 102 -13.52 14.42 13.47
N ALA A 103 -12.99 13.84 12.40
CA ALA A 103 -13.33 14.26 11.04
C ALA A 103 -14.83 14.13 10.72
N LEU A 104 -15.50 13.09 11.23
CA LEU A 104 -16.97 12.96 11.11
C LEU A 104 -17.73 14.08 11.85
N ILE A 105 -17.24 14.50 13.02
CA ILE A 105 -17.83 15.58 13.81
C ILE A 105 -17.63 16.90 13.09
N ASP A 106 -16.38 17.24 12.78
CA ASP A 106 -16.00 18.52 12.15
C ASP A 106 -16.74 18.71 10.82
N THR A 107 -16.83 17.67 10.01
CA THR A 107 -17.59 17.69 8.73
C THR A 107 -19.05 18.05 8.92
N ARG A 108 -19.68 17.56 10.00
CA ARG A 108 -21.09 17.89 10.31
C ARG A 108 -21.25 19.29 10.89
N GLU A 109 -20.30 19.73 11.73
CA GLU A 109 -20.34 21.05 12.36
C GLU A 109 -20.07 22.18 11.35
N GLU A 110 -19.16 21.93 10.40
CA GLU A 110 -18.79 22.91 9.39
C GLU A 110 -19.58 22.76 8.08
N GLU A 111 -20.44 21.74 7.96
CA GLU A 111 -21.19 21.38 6.74
C GLU A 111 -20.29 21.25 5.50
N ASN A 112 -19.04 20.79 5.71
CA ASN A 112 -18.01 20.70 4.69
C ASN A 112 -17.49 19.26 4.55
N ILE A 113 -17.94 18.56 3.50
CA ILE A 113 -17.56 17.17 3.22
C ILE A 113 -16.06 17.01 2.96
N ASP A 114 -15.37 18.04 2.46
CA ASP A 114 -13.95 17.97 2.12
C ASP A 114 -13.08 17.65 3.34
N ILE A 115 -13.52 17.99 4.54
CA ILE A 115 -12.82 17.65 5.80
C ILE A 115 -12.71 16.13 5.93
N PHE A 116 -13.82 15.42 5.75
CA PHE A 116 -13.83 13.96 5.82
C PHE A 116 -13.10 13.31 4.66
N LEU A 117 -13.30 13.78 3.42
CA LEU A 117 -12.63 13.26 2.23
C LEU A 117 -11.11 13.39 2.36
N ASN A 118 -10.61 14.56 2.78
CA ASN A 118 -9.19 14.80 3.00
C ASN A 118 -8.61 13.93 4.12
N CYS A 119 -9.33 13.76 5.22
CA CYS A 119 -8.93 12.88 6.32
C CYS A 119 -8.77 11.43 5.83
N MET A 120 -9.78 10.89 5.16
CA MET A 120 -9.79 9.51 4.65
C MET A 120 -8.71 9.29 3.59
N SER A 121 -8.52 10.23 2.67
CA SER A 121 -7.47 10.17 1.65
C SER A 121 -6.08 10.16 2.28
N ARG A 122 -5.83 10.98 3.28
CA ARG A 122 -4.56 11.02 4.02
C ARG A 122 -4.31 9.71 4.78
N LEU A 123 -5.30 9.17 5.48
CA LEU A 123 -5.19 7.89 6.16
C LEU A 123 -4.90 6.77 5.17
N HIS A 124 -5.64 6.70 4.06
CA HIS A 124 -5.42 5.71 3.01
C HIS A 124 -4.00 5.77 2.44
N CYS A 125 -3.53 6.96 2.05
CA CYS A 125 -2.18 7.15 1.52
C CYS A 125 -1.09 6.77 2.54
N SER A 126 -1.30 7.07 3.83
CA SER A 126 -0.37 6.69 4.91
C SER A 126 -0.26 5.17 5.04
N HIS A 127 -1.40 4.47 5.08
CA HIS A 127 -1.43 3.01 5.19
C HIS A 127 -0.87 2.33 3.93
N LEU A 128 -1.20 2.84 2.74
CA LEU A 128 -0.68 2.32 1.48
C LEU A 128 0.85 2.44 1.43
N LYS A 129 1.39 3.57 1.88
CA LYS A 129 2.84 3.77 1.98
C LYS A 129 3.47 2.76 2.95
N GLN A 130 2.87 2.56 4.12
CA GLN A 130 3.35 1.56 5.09
C GLN A 130 3.31 0.13 4.52
N ASP A 131 2.22 -0.24 3.82
CA ASP A 131 2.09 -1.54 3.18
C ASP A 131 3.16 -1.74 2.09
N ILE A 132 3.44 -0.72 1.28
CA ILE A 132 4.51 -0.75 0.26
C ILE A 132 5.88 -0.90 0.93
N ASP A 133 6.17 -0.11 1.96
CA ASP A 133 7.45 -0.18 2.68
C ASP A 133 7.64 -1.56 3.32
N GLN A 134 6.57 -2.13 3.91
CA GLN A 134 6.60 -3.46 4.49
C GLN A 134 6.77 -4.55 3.42
N PHE A 135 6.10 -4.41 2.28
CA PHE A 135 6.25 -5.32 1.14
C PHE A 135 7.69 -5.31 0.62
N ILE A 136 8.27 -4.12 0.44
CA ILE A 136 9.67 -3.96 0.01
C ILE A 136 10.63 -4.61 1.02
N LYS A 137 10.41 -4.41 2.33
CA LYS A 137 11.21 -5.05 3.39
C LYS A 137 11.08 -6.57 3.37
N ASN A 138 9.88 -7.09 3.23
CA ASN A 138 9.63 -8.53 3.15
C ASN A 138 10.28 -9.13 1.90
N MET A 139 10.14 -8.49 0.75
CA MET A 139 10.81 -8.88 -0.49
C MET A 139 12.34 -8.86 -0.34
N ALA A 140 12.89 -7.83 0.29
CA ALA A 140 14.32 -7.77 0.60
C ALA A 140 14.75 -8.89 1.54
N SER A 141 13.95 -9.22 2.57
CA SER A 141 14.24 -10.31 3.52
C SER A 141 14.14 -11.69 2.85
N GLU A 142 13.16 -11.92 1.97
CA GLU A 142 13.08 -13.15 1.15
C GLU A 142 14.25 -13.25 0.15
N MET A 143 14.72 -12.13 -0.40
CA MET A 143 15.92 -12.07 -1.22
C MET A 143 17.20 -12.29 -0.40
N VAL A 144 17.19 -11.96 0.89
CA VAL A 144 18.30 -12.07 1.84
C VAL A 144 18.44 -13.49 2.41
N ASP A 145 17.54 -14.42 2.09
CA ASP A 145 17.75 -15.84 2.42
C ASP A 145 18.96 -16.39 1.66
N LYS A 146 20.07 -16.44 2.39
CA LYS A 146 21.36 -16.93 1.88
C LYS A 146 21.25 -18.32 1.22
N HIS A 147 20.43 -19.19 1.78
CA HIS A 147 20.22 -20.56 1.24
C HIS A 147 19.34 -20.52 -0.01
N GLY A 148 18.30 -19.68 -0.05
CA GLY A 148 17.45 -19.49 -1.20
C GLY A 148 18.22 -18.90 -2.38
N PHE A 149 19.11 -17.93 -2.15
CA PHE A 149 19.99 -17.40 -3.20
C PHE A 149 20.98 -18.45 -3.71
N ALA A 150 21.66 -19.13 -2.79
CA ALA A 150 22.63 -20.15 -3.17
C ALA A 150 21.97 -21.26 -4.01
N LYS A 151 20.80 -21.76 -3.59
CA LYS A 151 20.03 -22.77 -4.32
C LYS A 151 19.61 -22.27 -5.70
N LYS A 152 19.03 -21.06 -5.81
CA LYS A 152 18.65 -20.45 -7.11
C LYS A 152 19.85 -20.30 -8.05
N MET A 153 21.03 -19.95 -7.53
CA MET A 153 22.24 -19.83 -8.34
C MET A 153 22.75 -21.18 -8.84
N VAL A 154 22.71 -22.22 -8.00
CA VAL A 154 23.09 -23.58 -8.40
C VAL A 154 22.14 -24.09 -9.49
N ASP A 155 20.83 -23.97 -9.26
CA ASP A 155 19.81 -24.49 -10.16
C ASP A 155 19.78 -23.76 -11.52
N LYS A 156 19.95 -22.44 -11.49
CA LYS A 156 19.82 -21.60 -12.70
C LYS A 156 21.12 -21.47 -13.51
N TRP A 157 22.25 -21.38 -12.81
CA TRP A 157 23.55 -21.05 -13.42
C TRP A 157 24.56 -22.19 -13.36
N SER A 158 24.15 -23.37 -12.82
CA SER A 158 24.99 -24.56 -12.69
C SER A 158 26.36 -24.32 -12.06
N ILE A 159 26.43 -23.39 -11.10
CA ILE A 159 27.67 -23.07 -10.38
C ILE A 159 27.88 -24.00 -9.18
N LYS A 160 29.14 -24.15 -8.76
CA LYS A 160 29.45 -24.98 -7.60
C LYS A 160 28.81 -24.41 -6.32
N PRO A 161 28.23 -25.25 -5.43
CA PRO A 161 27.60 -24.81 -4.19
C PRO A 161 28.49 -23.87 -3.34
N SER A 162 29.78 -24.18 -3.22
CA SER A 162 30.72 -23.34 -2.45
C SER A 162 30.93 -21.94 -3.03
N LEU A 163 30.74 -21.75 -4.34
CA LEU A 163 30.75 -20.43 -4.97
C LEU A 163 29.39 -19.73 -4.77
N ALA A 164 28.29 -20.47 -4.90
CA ALA A 164 26.96 -19.95 -4.66
C ALA A 164 26.82 -19.38 -3.24
N ASP A 165 27.37 -20.08 -2.22
CA ASP A 165 27.39 -19.61 -0.83
C ASP A 165 28.17 -18.30 -0.64
N LYS A 166 29.28 -18.14 -1.32
CA LYS A 166 30.07 -16.89 -1.28
C LYS A 166 29.35 -15.73 -1.94
N LEU A 167 28.76 -15.97 -3.11
CA LEU A 167 28.02 -14.96 -3.85
C LEU A 167 26.75 -14.53 -3.10
N SER A 168 26.02 -15.50 -2.54
CA SER A 168 24.83 -15.19 -1.72
C SER A 168 25.18 -14.40 -0.46
N SER A 169 26.33 -14.69 0.19
CA SER A 169 26.78 -13.90 1.35
C SER A 169 27.05 -12.43 0.99
N ILE A 170 27.57 -12.18 -0.21
CA ILE A 170 27.77 -10.80 -0.70
C ILE A 170 26.42 -10.11 -0.92
N LEU A 171 25.44 -10.78 -1.52
CA LEU A 171 24.08 -10.21 -1.72
C LEU A 171 23.41 -9.89 -0.39
N VAL A 172 23.47 -10.80 0.58
CA VAL A 172 22.93 -10.58 1.94
C VAL A 172 23.58 -9.34 2.58
N PHE A 173 24.90 -9.20 2.47
CA PHE A 173 25.60 -8.02 3.00
C PHE A 173 25.24 -6.71 2.28
N MET A 174 24.87 -6.78 1.01
CA MET A 174 24.49 -5.60 0.23
C MET A 174 23.03 -5.20 0.35
N ALA A 175 22.17 -6.06 0.94
CA ALA A 175 20.72 -5.88 0.95
C ALA A 175 20.26 -4.57 1.64
N ASP A 176 20.99 -4.13 2.67
CA ASP A 176 20.66 -2.92 3.46
C ASP A 176 21.47 -1.70 2.99
N LYS A 177 22.22 -1.80 1.89
CA LYS A 177 23.12 -0.75 1.43
C LYS A 177 22.65 -0.15 0.11
N GLU A 178 22.62 1.16 0.04
CA GLU A 178 22.29 1.86 -1.20
C GLU A 178 23.32 1.59 -2.31
N GLU A 179 24.60 1.65 -1.96
CA GLU A 179 25.73 1.38 -2.87
C GLU A 179 26.86 0.66 -2.13
N THR A 180 27.61 -0.16 -2.85
CA THR A 180 28.78 -0.88 -2.30
C THR A 180 29.95 -0.81 -3.27
N THR A 181 31.17 -0.68 -2.74
CA THR A 181 32.40 -0.68 -3.53
C THR A 181 33.13 -2.02 -3.45
N THR A 182 34.12 -2.24 -4.34
CA THR A 182 34.98 -3.42 -4.26
C THR A 182 35.76 -3.45 -2.94
N GLU A 183 36.22 -2.30 -2.48
CA GLU A 183 37.01 -2.14 -1.24
C GLU A 183 36.19 -2.55 -0.01
N THR A 184 34.92 -2.17 0.02
CA THR A 184 34.00 -2.56 1.10
C THR A 184 33.83 -4.08 1.17
N ILE A 185 33.71 -4.76 0.02
CA ILE A 185 33.62 -6.23 -0.04
C ILE A 185 34.94 -6.89 0.39
N VAL A 186 36.08 -6.34 0.00
CA VAL A 186 37.41 -6.81 0.44
C VAL A 186 37.53 -6.74 1.96
N GLN A 187 37.16 -5.60 2.56
CA GLN A 187 37.23 -5.41 4.01
C GLN A 187 36.27 -6.33 4.77
N GLN A 188 35.05 -6.50 4.28
CA GLN A 188 34.02 -7.29 4.95
C GLN A 188 34.30 -8.81 4.93
N PHE A 189 34.80 -9.33 3.80
CA PHE A 189 34.91 -10.77 3.58
C PHE A 189 36.37 -11.29 3.57
N GLY A 190 37.35 -10.41 3.66
CA GLY A 190 38.75 -10.79 3.60
C GLY A 190 39.22 -11.33 2.23
N PHE A 191 38.48 -11.03 1.17
CA PHE A 191 38.83 -11.45 -0.19
C PHE A 191 40.00 -10.60 -0.74
N THR A 192 40.75 -11.16 -1.70
CA THR A 192 41.61 -10.34 -2.50
C THR A 192 40.81 -9.42 -3.42
N ALA A 193 41.33 -8.26 -3.78
CA ALA A 193 40.68 -7.33 -4.69
C ALA A 193 40.25 -7.97 -6.03
N THR A 194 41.09 -8.85 -6.55
CA THR A 194 40.81 -9.61 -7.78
C THR A 194 39.61 -10.55 -7.60
N THR A 195 39.52 -11.25 -6.47
CA THR A 195 38.42 -12.15 -6.14
C THR A 195 37.12 -11.38 -5.96
N ALA A 196 37.16 -10.28 -5.19
CA ALA A 196 35.99 -9.43 -4.98
C ALA A 196 35.46 -8.87 -6.31
N LYS A 197 36.31 -8.33 -7.17
CA LYS A 197 35.94 -7.86 -8.52
C LYS A 197 35.29 -8.97 -9.35
N ARG A 198 35.84 -10.19 -9.33
CA ARG A 198 35.28 -11.33 -10.04
C ARG A 198 33.87 -11.68 -9.55
N TYR A 199 33.66 -11.73 -8.25
CA TYR A 199 32.35 -12.05 -7.66
C TYR A 199 31.31 -10.97 -7.95
N LEU A 200 31.66 -9.70 -7.80
CA LEU A 200 30.78 -8.58 -8.13
C LEU A 200 30.42 -8.55 -9.62
N ARG A 201 31.37 -8.87 -10.50
CA ARG A 201 31.11 -9.01 -11.94
C ARG A 201 30.17 -10.18 -12.23
N GLN A 202 30.36 -11.36 -11.63
CA GLN A 202 29.46 -12.51 -11.78
C GLN A 202 28.04 -12.19 -11.31
N LEU A 203 27.89 -11.51 -10.14
CA LEU A 203 26.58 -11.09 -9.65
C LEU A 203 25.90 -10.08 -10.59
N THR A 204 26.70 -9.23 -11.26
CA THR A 204 26.19 -8.32 -12.29
C THR A 204 25.76 -9.07 -13.54
N GLU A 205 26.53 -10.04 -14.00
CA GLU A 205 26.20 -10.92 -15.14
C GLU A 205 24.97 -11.77 -14.85
N PHE A 206 24.79 -12.23 -13.62
CA PHE A 206 23.58 -12.95 -13.18
C PHE A 206 22.35 -12.03 -12.99
N GLY A 207 22.52 -10.72 -13.11
CA GLY A 207 21.43 -9.75 -13.02
C GLY A 207 20.99 -9.40 -11.59
N TYR A 208 21.79 -9.77 -10.57
CA TYR A 208 21.50 -9.38 -9.17
C TYR A 208 22.01 -7.98 -8.83
N LEU A 209 23.05 -7.52 -9.53
CA LEU A 209 23.65 -6.20 -9.30
C LEU A 209 23.65 -5.35 -10.57
N ALA A 210 23.61 -4.04 -10.40
CA ALA A 210 23.96 -3.06 -11.42
C ALA A 210 25.28 -2.37 -11.04
N ALA A 211 26.18 -2.23 -12.01
CA ALA A 211 27.40 -1.45 -11.84
C ALA A 211 27.15 -0.01 -12.27
N LYS A 212 27.59 0.97 -11.44
CA LYS A 212 27.53 2.41 -11.70
C LYS A 212 28.90 3.02 -11.64
N GLY A 213 29.17 4.02 -12.45
CA GLY A 213 30.47 4.71 -12.50
C GLY A 213 31.51 4.06 -13.39
N GLY A 214 32.69 4.69 -13.49
CA GLY A 214 33.82 4.24 -14.29
C GLY A 214 34.76 3.26 -13.55
N ASN A 215 35.83 2.83 -14.21
CA ASN A 215 36.76 1.83 -13.65
C ASN A 215 37.39 2.21 -12.31
N ARG A 216 37.58 3.51 -12.02
CA ARG A 216 38.25 3.99 -10.79
C ARG A 216 37.23 4.17 -9.63
N ASN A 217 35.97 4.54 -9.93
CA ASN A 217 34.94 4.85 -8.94
C ASN A 217 33.70 3.97 -9.21
N ARG A 218 33.91 2.67 -9.41
CA ARG A 218 32.81 1.74 -9.67
C ARG A 218 32.12 1.36 -8.38
N THR A 219 30.82 1.64 -8.30
CA THR A 219 29.93 1.19 -7.26
C THR A 219 28.95 0.15 -7.80
N TYR A 220 28.39 -0.63 -6.91
CA TYR A 220 27.43 -1.68 -7.22
C TYR A 220 26.17 -1.48 -6.38
N ILE A 221 25.03 -1.62 -7.03
CA ILE A 221 23.68 -1.47 -6.43
C ILE A 221 22.95 -2.79 -6.60
N MET A 222 22.25 -3.24 -5.57
CA MET A 222 21.39 -4.41 -5.67
C MET A 222 20.16 -4.08 -6.52
N LEU A 223 19.83 -4.95 -7.48
CA LEU A 223 18.63 -4.80 -8.32
C LEU A 223 17.43 -5.39 -7.60
N ASN A 224 16.30 -4.68 -7.64
CA ASN A 224 15.03 -5.18 -7.12
C ASN A 224 14.49 -6.32 -8.01
N PRO A 225 13.68 -7.25 -7.46
CA PRO A 225 13.12 -8.40 -8.21
C PRO A 225 12.44 -8.02 -9.51
N SER A 226 11.67 -6.94 -9.54
CA SER A 226 11.01 -6.40 -10.73
C SER A 226 11.97 -5.97 -11.84
N GLN A 227 13.19 -5.58 -11.48
CA GLN A 227 14.26 -5.19 -12.42
C GLN A 227 15.04 -6.40 -12.95
N ILE A 228 15.00 -7.52 -12.21
CA ILE A 228 15.67 -8.77 -12.59
C ILE A 228 14.90 -9.48 -13.72
N GLU A 229 13.57 -9.42 -13.72
CA GLU A 229 12.73 -10.07 -14.75
C GLU A 229 12.72 -9.32 -16.10
N GLY A 230 12.86 -7.99 -16.08
CA GLY A 230 12.87 -7.16 -17.30
C GLY A 230 14.10 -7.35 -18.20
N LYS A 231 15.21 -7.91 -17.70
CA LYS A 231 16.45 -8.16 -18.48
C LYS A 231 16.51 -9.50 -19.21
N LYS A 232 15.48 -10.35 -19.09
CA LYS A 232 15.46 -11.67 -19.74
C LYS A 232 15.48 -11.66 -21.27
N ASN A 233 15.25 -10.52 -21.91
CA ASN A 233 15.04 -10.46 -23.38
C ASN A 233 16.25 -9.99 -24.20
N HIS A 234 17.43 -9.82 -23.61
CA HIS A 234 18.58 -9.28 -24.36
C HIS A 234 19.87 -10.11 -24.32
N ILE A 235 19.83 -11.34 -23.80
CA ILE A 235 20.98 -12.24 -23.96
C ILE A 235 20.60 -13.22 -25.07
N LYS A 236 20.89 -12.84 -26.34
CA LYS A 236 21.02 -13.79 -27.42
C LYS A 236 22.29 -14.61 -27.17
N ILE A 237 22.10 -15.90 -27.16
CA ILE A 237 23.16 -16.94 -27.27
C ILE A 237 23.87 -16.81 -28.60
#